data_3b03a7e045d870dd7488acd3035cbbcf
#
_entry.id   3b03a7e045d870dd7488acd3035cbbcf
#
_cell.length_a   1.000
_cell.length_b   1.000
_cell.length_c   1.000
_cell.angle_alpha   90.00
_cell.angle_beta   90.00
_cell.angle_gamma   90.00
#
_symmetry.space_group_name_H-M   'P 1'
#
loop_
_entity.id
_entity.type
_entity.pdbx_description
1 polymer ?
#
loop_
_entity_poly.entity_id
_entity_poly.type
_entity_poly.pdbx_seq_one_letter_code
_entity_poly.pdbx_strand_id
1 'polypeptide(L)'
;LMARLSSQNRTAIGPNPPAPRPSTSPPPEPKRQPPKIAALPPVTLSRGGLPGQGPVVTKFGDALENGTRSRGITIETRPSALVVAPRAGRIVFAGQFRGYGNLVILELPNKGYALVAGMSTISAEIGDKVLAGEPLGEMTPSTLAVPKLYFELRRRGQPINPLPRNTAPRKKVRG
;
A
#
# COMPACT_ATOMS: atom_id res chain seq x y z
N LEU A 1 46.92 69.31 -31.19
CA LEU A 1 47.36 69.47 -32.57
C LEU A 1 47.04 68.20 -33.37
N MET A 2 46.11 68.34 -34.30
CA MET A 2 46.11 67.71 -35.65
C MET A 2 46.33 66.20 -35.65
N ALA A 3 45.71 65.45 -36.42
CA ALA A 3 44.78 65.55 -37.57
C ALA A 3 44.48 64.15 -38.11
N ARG A 4 43.32 64.08 -38.67
CA ARG A 4 42.98 63.39 -39.91
C ARG A 4 42.93 61.86 -39.96
N LEU A 5 41.75 61.37 -40.18
CA LEU A 5 41.16 60.89 -41.46
C LEU A 5 41.77 59.59 -41.96
N SER A 6 40.96 58.60 -42.00
CA SER A 6 40.45 58.16 -43.32
C SER A 6 39.47 56.97 -43.20
N SER A 7 38.34 57.20 -43.75
CA SER A 7 37.37 56.27 -44.25
C SER A 7 37.99 55.01 -44.87
N GLN A 8 37.47 53.84 -44.60
CA GLN A 8 37.15 52.92 -45.69
C GLN A 8 36.08 51.89 -45.26
N ASN A 9 35.04 52.11 -45.90
CA ASN A 9 33.90 51.25 -46.16
C ASN A 9 34.38 49.82 -46.52
N ARG A 10 33.98 48.81 -45.72
CA ARG A 10 33.92 47.43 -46.17
C ARG A 10 32.66 46.79 -45.65
N THR A 11 31.73 46.63 -46.56
CA THR A 11 30.65 45.72 -46.62
C THR A 11 30.92 44.46 -45.77
N ALA A 12 30.34 44.38 -44.60
CA ALA A 12 30.31 43.13 -43.83
C ALA A 12 28.98 42.44 -44.18
N ILE A 13 29.13 41.35 -44.84
CA ILE A 13 28.08 40.33 -45.06
C ILE A 13 27.58 39.89 -43.70
N GLY A 14 26.32 40.13 -43.40
CA GLY A 14 25.66 39.65 -42.21
C GLY A 14 25.63 38.14 -42.16
N PRO A 15 25.89 37.55 -41.01
CA PRO A 15 25.71 36.10 -40.87
C PRO A 15 24.21 35.77 -41.01
N ASN A 16 23.94 34.86 -41.90
CA ASN A 16 22.68 34.23 -42.15
C ASN A 16 22.08 33.69 -40.82
N PRO A 17 20.80 33.90 -40.50
CA PRO A 17 20.18 33.30 -39.32
C PRO A 17 20.24 31.76 -39.45
N PRO A 18 20.58 31.06 -38.35
CA PRO A 18 20.62 29.62 -38.39
C PRO A 18 19.22 29.06 -38.74
N ALA A 19 19.21 28.12 -39.66
CA ALA A 19 18.03 27.37 -40.04
C ALA A 19 17.35 26.74 -38.80
N PRO A 20 16.02 26.65 -38.76
CA PRO A 20 15.31 26.03 -37.68
C PRO A 20 15.76 24.56 -37.53
N ARG A 21 16.27 24.21 -36.37
CA ARG A 21 16.59 22.83 -36.06
C ARG A 21 15.31 22.03 -36.15
N PRO A 22 15.33 20.83 -36.73
CA PRO A 22 14.18 19.97 -36.69
C PRO A 22 13.87 19.66 -35.22
N SER A 23 12.64 19.92 -34.82
CA SER A 23 12.10 19.53 -33.50
C SER A 23 12.16 18.00 -33.41
N THR A 24 13.20 17.49 -32.78
CA THR A 24 13.18 16.12 -32.34
C THR A 24 12.15 16.03 -31.19
N SER A 25 10.94 15.64 -31.56
CA SER A 25 9.97 15.17 -30.58
C SER A 25 10.65 14.13 -29.70
N PRO A 26 10.53 14.24 -28.36
CA PRO A 26 11.06 13.21 -27.49
C PRO A 26 10.46 11.86 -27.88
N PRO A 27 11.22 10.76 -27.85
CA PRO A 27 10.68 9.44 -28.13
C PRO A 27 9.49 9.20 -27.21
N PRO A 28 8.41 8.56 -27.67
CA PRO A 28 7.29 8.21 -26.81
C PRO A 28 7.84 7.40 -25.65
N GLU A 29 7.63 7.89 -24.42
CA GLU A 29 7.89 7.13 -23.21
C GLU A 29 7.29 5.74 -23.39
N PRO A 30 8.06 4.67 -23.18
CA PRO A 30 7.50 3.34 -23.22
C PRO A 30 6.37 3.32 -22.19
N LYS A 31 5.14 3.21 -22.66
CA LYS A 31 3.98 2.91 -21.81
C LYS A 31 4.41 1.73 -20.96
N ARG A 32 4.74 1.98 -19.71
CA ARG A 32 4.97 0.92 -18.72
C ARG A 32 3.68 0.12 -18.68
N GLN A 33 3.68 -0.97 -19.43
CA GLN A 33 2.67 -1.99 -19.25
C GLN A 33 2.74 -2.35 -17.77
N PRO A 34 1.61 -2.36 -17.07
CA PRO A 34 1.60 -2.86 -15.70
C PRO A 34 2.27 -4.25 -15.75
N PRO A 35 3.17 -4.56 -14.82
CA PRO A 35 3.86 -5.83 -14.81
C PRO A 35 2.77 -6.90 -14.92
N LYS A 36 2.87 -7.73 -15.97
CA LYS A 36 2.01 -8.89 -16.15
C LYS A 36 2.27 -9.76 -14.92
N ILE A 37 1.42 -9.61 -13.93
CA ILE A 37 1.46 -10.40 -12.71
C ILE A 37 1.36 -11.83 -13.20
N ALA A 38 2.48 -12.55 -13.16
CA ALA A 38 2.47 -13.99 -13.34
C ALA A 38 1.39 -14.49 -12.39
N ALA A 39 0.41 -15.20 -12.92
CA ALA A 39 -0.72 -15.70 -12.17
C ALA A 39 -0.18 -16.43 -10.94
N LEU A 40 -0.13 -15.72 -9.81
CA LEU A 40 0.13 -16.35 -8.54
C LEU A 40 -0.96 -17.39 -8.34
N PRO A 41 -0.63 -18.57 -7.79
CA PRO A 41 -1.62 -19.58 -7.51
C PRO A 41 -2.78 -18.94 -6.76
N PRO A 42 -4.02 -19.35 -6.99
CA PRO A 42 -5.19 -18.74 -6.36
C PRO A 42 -4.95 -18.70 -4.86
N VAL A 43 -4.73 -17.50 -4.35
CA VAL A 43 -4.60 -17.25 -2.91
C VAL A 43 -5.93 -17.66 -2.33
N THR A 44 -5.95 -18.74 -1.59
CA THR A 44 -7.17 -19.20 -0.90
C THR A 44 -7.59 -18.05 0.00
N LEU A 45 -8.60 -17.30 -0.43
CA LEU A 45 -9.20 -16.22 0.35
C LEU A 45 -9.39 -16.71 1.77
N SER A 46 -8.69 -16.10 2.71
CA SER A 46 -8.86 -16.42 4.13
C SER A 46 -10.34 -16.33 4.44
N ARG A 47 -10.96 -17.48 4.79
CA ARG A 47 -12.37 -17.54 5.16
C ARG A 47 -12.60 -16.50 6.26
N GLY A 48 -13.29 -15.41 5.94
CA GLY A 48 -13.66 -14.39 6.92
C GLY A 48 -13.10 -12.99 6.72
N GLY A 49 -12.38 -12.68 5.62
CA GLY A 49 -11.87 -11.31 5.36
C GLY A 49 -10.74 -10.93 6.31
N LEU A 50 -9.87 -11.88 6.68
CA LEU A 50 -8.65 -11.64 7.45
C LEU A 50 -7.48 -11.39 6.49
N PRO A 51 -6.52 -10.52 6.84
CA PRO A 51 -5.39 -10.19 5.99
C PRO A 51 -4.28 -11.25 5.95
N GLY A 52 -4.33 -12.24 6.83
CA GLY A 52 -3.34 -13.31 6.93
C GLY A 52 -3.94 -14.58 7.50
N GLN A 53 -3.20 -15.69 7.35
CA GLN A 53 -3.59 -17.01 7.86
C GLN A 53 -2.81 -17.33 9.14
N GLY A 54 -3.52 -17.82 10.14
CA GLY A 54 -2.95 -18.28 11.40
C GLY A 54 -3.91 -18.13 12.58
N PRO A 55 -3.50 -18.58 13.77
CA PRO A 55 -4.29 -18.43 14.98
C PRO A 55 -4.33 -16.96 15.44
N VAL A 56 -5.49 -16.53 15.93
CA VAL A 56 -5.66 -15.23 16.58
C VAL A 56 -5.20 -15.37 18.02
N VAL A 57 -4.11 -14.68 18.38
CA VAL A 57 -3.49 -14.74 19.72
C VAL A 57 -3.91 -13.58 20.62
N THR A 58 -4.33 -12.45 20.02
CA THR A 58 -4.93 -11.33 20.76
C THR A 58 -6.24 -10.97 20.08
N LYS A 59 -7.29 -10.86 20.84
CA LYS A 59 -8.64 -10.53 20.35
C LYS A 59 -8.95 -9.06 20.58
N PHE A 60 -9.93 -8.56 19.84
CA PHE A 60 -10.48 -7.24 20.07
C PHE A 60 -11.02 -7.10 21.51
N GLY A 61 -10.56 -6.09 22.23
CA GLY A 61 -10.95 -5.80 23.60
C GLY A 61 -10.12 -6.51 24.67
N ASP A 62 -9.19 -7.41 24.30
CA ASP A 62 -8.28 -8.05 25.26
C ASP A 62 -7.42 -6.99 25.98
N ALA A 63 -7.15 -7.23 27.27
CA ALA A 63 -6.23 -6.40 28.03
C ALA A 63 -4.79 -6.64 27.55
N LEU A 64 -4.07 -5.56 27.28
CA LEU A 64 -2.66 -5.58 26.90
C LEU A 64 -1.79 -5.34 28.14
N GLU A 65 -0.52 -5.73 28.08
CA GLU A 65 0.46 -5.56 29.18
C GLU A 65 0.64 -4.11 29.63
N ASN A 66 0.39 -3.16 28.73
CA ASN A 66 0.43 -1.71 29.01
C ASN A 66 -0.86 -1.17 29.67
N GLY A 67 -1.78 -2.03 30.08
CA GLY A 67 -3.05 -1.65 30.71
C GLY A 67 -4.11 -1.12 29.76
N THR A 68 -3.83 -1.04 28.46
CA THR A 68 -4.82 -0.64 27.45
C THR A 68 -5.57 -1.86 26.90
N ARG A 69 -6.64 -1.63 26.13
CA ARG A 69 -7.37 -2.70 25.45
C ARG A 69 -7.01 -2.75 23.97
N SER A 70 -6.89 -3.96 23.45
CA SER A 70 -6.64 -4.15 22.02
C SER A 70 -7.78 -3.59 21.18
N ARG A 71 -7.43 -2.74 20.21
CA ARG A 71 -8.36 -2.13 19.24
C ARG A 71 -8.58 -2.98 17.99
N GLY A 72 -7.79 -4.04 17.85
CA GLY A 72 -7.82 -4.98 16.74
C GLY A 72 -7.58 -6.40 17.20
N ILE A 73 -7.07 -7.21 16.30
CA ILE A 73 -6.64 -8.57 16.57
C ILE A 73 -5.17 -8.75 16.16
N THR A 74 -4.49 -9.67 16.81
CA THR A 74 -3.15 -10.12 16.40
C THR A 74 -3.24 -11.56 15.94
N ILE A 75 -2.69 -11.82 14.76
CA ILE A 75 -2.65 -13.15 14.12
C ILE A 75 -1.18 -13.59 14.10
N GLU A 76 -0.88 -14.76 14.61
CA GLU A 76 0.40 -15.41 14.40
C GLU A 76 0.43 -16.04 13.03
N THR A 77 1.43 -15.67 12.21
CA THR A 77 1.56 -16.15 10.85
C THR A 77 2.80 -17.03 10.70
N ARG A 78 2.91 -17.69 9.55
CA ARG A 78 4.15 -18.36 9.18
C ARG A 78 5.19 -17.33 8.72
N PRO A 79 6.49 -17.64 8.81
CA PRO A 79 7.52 -16.87 8.12
C PRO A 79 7.22 -16.72 6.63
N SER A 80 7.52 -15.56 6.07
CA SER A 80 7.23 -15.22 4.65
C SER A 80 5.77 -15.40 4.23
N ALA A 81 4.84 -15.37 5.18
CA ALA A 81 3.42 -15.46 4.84
C ALA A 81 2.99 -14.24 4.04
N LEU A 82 2.22 -14.47 2.97
CA LEU A 82 1.63 -13.40 2.18
C LEU A 82 0.53 -12.72 2.99
N VAL A 83 0.57 -11.39 3.00
CA VAL A 83 -0.45 -10.54 3.61
C VAL A 83 -1.31 -9.96 2.50
N VAL A 84 -2.62 -10.10 2.63
CA VAL A 84 -3.58 -9.72 1.60
C VAL A 84 -4.60 -8.70 2.10
N ALA A 85 -5.21 -7.99 1.17
CA ALA A 85 -6.28 -7.05 1.47
C ALA A 85 -7.49 -7.80 2.07
N PRO A 86 -7.94 -7.45 3.27
CA PRO A 86 -9.07 -8.12 3.91
C PRO A 86 -10.40 -7.82 3.21
N ARG A 87 -10.46 -6.70 2.51
CA ARG A 87 -11.63 -6.20 1.75
C ARG A 87 -11.16 -5.34 0.60
N ALA A 88 -12.02 -5.18 -0.40
CA ALA A 88 -11.81 -4.20 -1.45
C ALA A 88 -11.78 -2.78 -0.87
N GLY A 89 -10.85 -1.96 -1.34
CA GLY A 89 -10.66 -0.60 -0.85
C GLY A 89 -9.59 0.15 -1.63
N ARG A 90 -9.19 1.30 -1.09
CA ARG A 90 -8.11 2.12 -1.62
C ARG A 90 -7.01 2.28 -0.59
N ILE A 91 -5.75 2.14 -1.00
CA ILE A 91 -4.60 2.38 -0.12
C ILE A 91 -4.47 3.88 0.12
N VAL A 92 -4.60 4.30 1.37
CA VAL A 92 -4.43 5.69 1.79
C VAL A 92 -3.14 5.92 2.56
N PHE A 93 -2.50 4.85 3.00
CA PHE A 93 -1.19 4.88 3.64
C PHE A 93 -0.47 3.55 3.43
N ALA A 94 0.83 3.61 3.13
CA ALA A 94 1.72 2.45 3.02
C ALA A 94 3.13 2.89 3.43
N GLY A 95 3.67 2.34 4.52
CA GLY A 95 4.99 2.69 5.02
C GLY A 95 5.20 2.41 6.50
N GLN A 96 6.34 2.85 7.02
CA GLN A 96 6.65 2.71 8.43
C GLN A 96 5.84 3.69 9.29
N PHE A 97 5.26 3.18 10.36
CA PHE A 97 4.52 4.00 11.32
C PHE A 97 4.96 3.68 12.76
N ARG A 98 5.20 4.73 13.54
CA ARG A 98 5.70 4.59 14.91
C ARG A 98 4.79 3.68 15.76
N GLY A 99 5.37 2.64 16.35
CA GLY A 99 4.65 1.69 17.22
C GLY A 99 3.94 0.55 16.48
N TYR A 100 3.87 0.60 15.14
CA TYR A 100 3.23 -0.44 14.33
C TYR A 100 4.18 -1.13 13.34
N GLY A 101 5.38 -0.54 13.11
CA GLY A 101 6.28 -0.99 12.05
C GLY A 101 5.73 -0.65 10.67
N ASN A 102 5.87 -1.55 9.71
CA ASN A 102 5.26 -1.37 8.40
C ASN A 102 3.74 -1.51 8.50
N LEU A 103 3.03 -0.45 8.11
CA LEU A 103 1.58 -0.31 8.20
C LEU A 103 1.02 0.00 6.82
N VAL A 104 -0.07 -0.65 6.47
CA VAL A 104 -0.93 -0.31 5.33
C VAL A 104 -2.30 0.04 5.87
N ILE A 105 -2.84 1.17 5.41
CA ILE A 105 -4.20 1.59 5.71
C ILE A 105 -5.02 1.59 4.42
N LEU A 106 -6.11 0.85 4.43
CA LEU A 106 -7.08 0.81 3.35
C LEU A 106 -8.31 1.61 3.76
N GLU A 107 -8.72 2.52 2.90
CA GLU A 107 -10.04 3.13 2.96
C GLU A 107 -11.06 2.17 2.34
N LEU A 108 -12.07 1.85 3.13
CA LEU A 108 -13.14 0.94 2.76
C LEU A 108 -14.43 1.74 2.44
N PRO A 109 -15.38 1.16 1.70
CA PRO A 109 -16.71 1.76 1.54
C PRO A 109 -17.35 2.11 2.89
N ASN A 110 -18.27 3.09 2.88
CA ASN A 110 -19.02 3.51 4.07
C ASN A 110 -18.19 4.11 5.22
N LYS A 111 -17.15 4.88 4.87
CA LYS A 111 -16.25 5.54 5.84
C LYS A 111 -15.61 4.54 6.82
N GLY A 112 -15.23 3.38 6.29
CA GLY A 112 -14.48 2.35 7.01
C GLY A 112 -12.99 2.45 6.70
N TYR A 113 -12.16 1.94 7.61
CA TYR A 113 -10.72 1.79 7.42
C TYR A 113 -10.28 0.42 7.91
N ALA A 114 -9.37 -0.19 7.18
CA ALA A 114 -8.66 -1.39 7.59
C ALA A 114 -7.18 -1.04 7.78
N LEU A 115 -6.64 -1.32 8.96
CA LEU A 115 -5.24 -1.16 9.30
C LEU A 115 -4.60 -2.53 9.38
N VAL A 116 -3.53 -2.75 8.63
CA VAL A 116 -2.76 -4.01 8.59
C VAL A 116 -1.31 -3.68 8.85
N ALA A 117 -0.73 -4.24 9.91
CA ALA A 117 0.63 -3.89 10.36
C ALA A 117 1.44 -5.12 10.80
N GLY A 118 2.77 -4.98 10.83
CA GLY A 118 3.70 -6.03 11.23
C GLY A 118 4.35 -6.78 10.08
N MET A 119 4.12 -6.34 8.84
CA MET A 119 4.80 -6.87 7.65
C MET A 119 6.28 -6.46 7.62
N SER A 120 7.14 -7.28 7.03
CA SER A 120 8.54 -6.91 6.75
C SER A 120 8.65 -6.07 5.48
N THR A 121 7.85 -6.39 4.47
CA THR A 121 7.82 -5.68 3.17
C THR A 121 6.40 -5.29 2.82
N ILE A 122 6.26 -4.14 2.16
CA ILE A 122 4.99 -3.65 1.60
C ILE A 122 5.14 -3.65 0.08
N SER A 123 4.16 -4.24 -0.60
CA SER A 123 4.09 -4.27 -2.08
C SER A 123 3.02 -3.31 -2.62
N ALA A 124 2.14 -2.82 -1.76
CA ALA A 124 1.06 -1.91 -2.13
C ALA A 124 1.53 -0.44 -2.12
N GLU A 125 1.04 0.36 -3.05
CA GLU A 125 1.35 1.78 -3.15
C GLU A 125 0.15 2.65 -2.73
N ILE A 126 0.47 3.86 -2.23
CA ILE A 126 -0.58 4.83 -1.86
C ILE A 126 -1.35 5.25 -3.11
N GLY A 127 -2.66 5.17 -3.05
CA GLY A 127 -3.56 5.50 -4.16
C GLY A 127 -4.11 4.29 -4.90
N ASP A 128 -3.51 3.11 -4.74
CA ASP A 128 -3.96 1.89 -5.39
C ASP A 128 -5.36 1.49 -4.93
N LYS A 129 -6.13 0.99 -5.89
CA LYS A 129 -7.39 0.30 -5.62
C LYS A 129 -7.11 -1.18 -5.59
N VAL A 130 -7.42 -1.82 -4.48
CA VAL A 130 -7.20 -3.25 -4.27
C VAL A 130 -8.53 -3.97 -4.07
N LEU A 131 -8.59 -5.20 -4.57
CA LEU A 131 -9.69 -6.13 -4.30
C LEU A 131 -9.39 -6.95 -3.03
N ALA A 132 -10.43 -7.56 -2.46
CA ALA A 132 -10.22 -8.50 -1.37
C ALA A 132 -9.35 -9.67 -1.83
N GLY A 133 -8.29 -9.97 -1.07
CA GLY A 133 -7.32 -11.02 -1.39
C GLY A 133 -6.12 -10.57 -2.24
N GLU A 134 -6.05 -9.32 -2.69
CA GLU A 134 -4.86 -8.81 -3.36
C GLU A 134 -3.68 -8.66 -2.40
N PRO A 135 -2.45 -8.95 -2.86
CA PRO A 135 -1.26 -8.85 -2.03
C PRO A 135 -1.01 -7.42 -1.56
N LEU A 136 -0.75 -7.26 -0.26
CA LEU A 136 -0.31 -5.99 0.35
C LEU A 136 1.17 -6.00 0.73
N GLY A 137 1.73 -7.19 0.98
CA GLY A 137 3.10 -7.38 1.40
C GLY A 137 3.35 -8.77 1.98
N GLU A 138 4.50 -8.93 2.64
CA GLU A 138 4.92 -10.20 3.20
C GLU A 138 5.39 -10.05 4.65
N MET A 139 5.23 -11.12 5.41
CA MET A 139 5.74 -11.23 6.77
C MET A 139 7.24 -11.52 6.77
N THR A 140 7.88 -11.29 7.92
CA THR A 140 9.32 -11.56 8.11
C THR A 140 9.67 -13.01 7.74
N PRO A 141 10.74 -13.23 6.97
CA PRO A 141 11.21 -14.58 6.64
C PRO A 141 11.90 -15.29 7.81
N SER A 142 12.17 -14.57 8.91
CA SER A 142 12.86 -15.11 10.07
C SER A 142 12.03 -16.16 10.80
N THR A 143 12.68 -17.25 11.18
CA THR A 143 12.11 -18.32 12.03
C THR A 143 12.48 -18.17 13.51
N LEU A 144 13.26 -17.14 13.87
CA LEU A 144 13.69 -16.91 15.26
C LEU A 144 12.56 -16.48 16.19
N ALA A 145 11.52 -15.87 15.62
CA ALA A 145 10.31 -15.49 16.32
C ALA A 145 9.10 -15.68 15.43
N VAL A 146 7.97 -16.06 16.00
CA VAL A 146 6.71 -16.20 15.26
C VAL A 146 6.24 -14.82 14.81
N PRO A 147 6.12 -14.57 13.49
CA PRO A 147 5.69 -13.28 13.00
C PRO A 147 4.26 -12.97 13.42
N LYS A 148 4.02 -11.73 13.86
CA LYS A 148 2.72 -11.27 14.34
C LYS A 148 2.16 -10.20 13.41
N LEU A 149 0.99 -10.47 12.85
CA LEU A 149 0.25 -9.55 12.00
C LEU A 149 -0.86 -8.90 12.81
N TYR A 150 -0.83 -7.58 12.89
CA TYR A 150 -1.88 -6.80 13.54
C TYR A 150 -2.94 -6.39 12.51
N PHE A 151 -4.20 -6.55 12.87
CA PHE A 151 -5.33 -6.16 12.04
C PHE A 151 -6.41 -5.43 12.84
N GLU A 152 -6.77 -4.23 12.41
CA GLU A 152 -7.79 -3.40 13.02
C GLU A 152 -8.79 -2.92 11.96
N LEU A 153 -10.07 -3.01 12.28
CA LEU A 153 -11.13 -2.38 11.50
C LEU A 153 -11.69 -1.17 12.23
N ARG A 154 -11.87 -0.08 11.50
CA ARG A 154 -12.56 1.13 12.00
C ARG A 154 -13.78 1.44 11.15
N ARG A 155 -14.83 1.90 11.80
CA ARG A 155 -16.01 2.46 11.15
C ARG A 155 -16.31 3.80 11.78
N ARG A 156 -16.41 4.85 10.95
CA ARG A 156 -16.63 6.23 11.42
C ARG A 156 -15.66 6.65 12.54
N GLY A 157 -14.38 6.28 12.38
CA GLY A 157 -13.31 6.57 13.34
C GLY A 157 -13.25 5.65 14.57
N GLN A 158 -14.25 4.82 14.82
CA GLN A 158 -14.30 3.91 15.97
C GLN A 158 -13.78 2.52 15.61
N PRO A 159 -12.89 1.92 16.43
CA PRO A 159 -12.45 0.55 16.24
C PRO A 159 -13.62 -0.42 16.48
N ILE A 160 -13.72 -1.41 15.62
CA ILE A 160 -14.75 -2.45 15.69
C ILE A 160 -14.10 -3.83 15.64
N ASN A 161 -14.76 -4.82 16.22
CA ASN A 161 -14.26 -6.20 16.16
C ASN A 161 -14.17 -6.70 14.72
N PRO A 162 -12.96 -7.02 14.22
CA PRO A 162 -12.77 -7.50 12.84
C PRO A 162 -13.20 -8.96 12.63
N LEU A 163 -13.31 -9.73 13.70
CA LEU A 163 -13.76 -11.11 13.61
C LEU A 163 -15.27 -11.17 13.28
N PRO A 164 -15.68 -12.08 12.38
CA PRO A 164 -17.09 -12.30 12.14
C PRO A 164 -17.76 -12.67 13.47
N ARG A 165 -18.88 -12.05 13.77
CA ARG A 165 -19.70 -12.49 14.88
C ARG A 165 -20.08 -13.93 14.58
N ASN A 166 -19.66 -14.84 15.46
CA ASN A 166 -20.11 -16.22 15.44
C ASN A 166 -21.62 -16.15 15.70
N THR A 167 -22.42 -16.13 14.63
CA THR A 167 -23.84 -16.42 14.72
C THR A 167 -23.91 -17.92 14.99
N ALA A 168 -23.71 -18.31 16.26
CA ALA A 168 -24.06 -19.64 16.70
C ALA A 168 -25.52 -19.88 16.21
N PRO A 169 -25.78 -21.02 15.52
CA PRO A 169 -27.13 -21.32 15.11
C PRO A 169 -27.99 -21.28 16.37
N ARG A 170 -29.01 -20.39 16.39
CA ARG A 170 -30.02 -20.40 17.43
C ARG A 170 -30.55 -21.82 17.51
N LYS A 171 -30.18 -22.53 18.56
CA LYS A 171 -30.81 -23.80 18.90
C LYS A 171 -32.30 -23.51 19.00
N LYS A 172 -33.05 -23.96 17.98
CA LYS A 172 -34.51 -23.92 18.00
C LYS A 172 -34.93 -24.85 19.13
N VAL A 173 -35.22 -24.29 20.29
CA VAL A 173 -35.89 -25.04 21.35
C VAL A 173 -37.28 -25.30 20.82
N ARG A 174 -37.52 -26.55 20.39
CA ARG A 174 -38.88 -27.07 20.24
C ARG A 174 -39.45 -27.24 21.64
N GLY A 175 -40.39 -26.36 22.01
CA GLY A 175 -41.34 -26.63 23.03
C GLY A 175 -42.47 -27.47 22.47
#